data_ef2b26cacf68c102765f0f4693f03007
#
_entry.id   ef2b26cacf68c102765f0f4693f03007
#
_cell.length_a   1.000
_cell.length_b   1.000
_cell.length_c   1.000
_cell.angle_alpha   90.00
_cell.angle_beta   90.00
_cell.angle_gamma   90.00
#
_symmetry.space_group_name_H-M   'P 1'
#
loop_
_entity.id
_entity.type
_entity.pdbx_description
1 polymer ?
#
loop_
_entity_poly.entity_id
_entity_poly.type
_entity_poly.pdbx_seq_one_letter_code
_entity_poly.pdbx_strand_id
1 'polypeptide(L)'
;MNKVAIIGVGQSKFVRQYPGSIRELVFDGFREAVGDAGLTAGDIDASVVCSAPEYDKQRSPAGVLAEYLGLNPQPTFYVESLCSSSSTGLRLAYALVTSGLHSVVAVLGFQKMSEISSSESQERM
;
A
#
# COMPACT_ATOMS: atom_id res chain seq x y z
N MET A 1 1.46 -3.97 26.74
CA MET A 1 1.14 -4.01 25.30
C MET A 1 1.03 -2.58 24.78
N ASN A 2 1.74 -2.27 23.73
CA ASN A 2 1.68 -0.94 23.14
C ASN A 2 0.37 -0.73 22.40
N LYS A 3 -0.21 0.45 22.54
CA LYS A 3 -1.38 0.84 21.76
C LYS A 3 -0.93 1.31 20.38
N VAL A 4 -1.77 1.05 19.37
CA VAL A 4 -1.54 1.47 18.00
C VAL A 4 -2.65 2.44 17.60
N ALA A 5 -2.29 3.54 16.97
CA ALA A 5 -3.24 4.53 16.48
C ALA A 5 -3.12 4.68 14.97
N ILE A 6 -4.23 4.92 14.31
CA ILE A 6 -4.24 5.37 12.93
C ILE A 6 -4.17 6.89 12.96
N ILE A 7 -3.07 7.45 12.46
CA ILE A 7 -2.79 8.89 12.58
C ILE A 7 -3.01 9.66 11.28
N GLY A 8 -3.20 8.98 10.17
CA GLY A 8 -3.47 9.63 8.90
C GLY A 8 -4.10 8.66 7.91
N VAL A 9 -5.02 9.16 7.12
CA VAL A 9 -5.70 8.39 6.07
C VAL A 9 -5.73 9.19 4.77
N GLY A 10 -5.69 8.48 3.66
CA GLY A 10 -5.78 9.08 2.35
C GLY A 10 -6.31 8.09 1.33
N GLN A 11 -6.95 8.62 0.29
CA GLN A 11 -7.57 7.79 -0.73
C GLN A 11 -7.59 8.55 -2.06
N SER A 12 -7.20 7.87 -3.13
CA SER A 12 -7.39 8.41 -4.48
C SER A 12 -8.87 8.30 -4.89
N LYS A 13 -9.25 9.01 -5.94
CA LYS A 13 -10.57 8.83 -6.54
C LYS A 13 -10.67 7.46 -7.18
N PHE A 14 -11.83 6.84 -7.08
CA PHE A 14 -12.14 5.63 -7.82
C PHE A 14 -12.48 6.00 -9.25
N VAL A 15 -11.73 5.44 -10.19
CA VAL A 15 -11.93 5.69 -11.62
C VAL A 15 -11.93 4.36 -12.37
N ARG A 16 -12.66 4.31 -13.47
CA ARG A 16 -12.82 3.08 -14.24
C ARG A 16 -11.51 2.64 -14.91
N GLN A 17 -10.79 3.59 -15.50
CA GLN A 17 -9.51 3.33 -16.15
C GLN A 17 -8.56 4.46 -15.78
N TYR A 18 -7.67 4.17 -14.87
CA TYR A 18 -6.69 5.13 -14.43
C TYR A 18 -5.60 5.26 -15.50
N PRO A 19 -5.34 6.48 -16.01
CA PRO A 19 -4.41 6.67 -17.14
C PRO A 19 -2.93 6.54 -16.74
N GLY A 20 -2.60 6.68 -15.46
CA GLY A 20 -1.24 6.59 -14.96
C GLY A 20 -0.86 5.19 -14.50
N SER A 21 0.32 5.07 -13.94
CA SER A 21 0.81 3.85 -13.30
C SER A 21 0.34 3.76 -11.85
N ILE A 22 0.66 2.64 -11.19
CA ILE A 22 0.39 2.51 -9.75
C ILE A 22 1.13 3.56 -8.93
N ARG A 23 2.24 4.08 -9.43
CA ARG A 23 3.02 5.12 -8.76
C ARG A 23 2.17 6.35 -8.48
N GLU A 24 1.58 6.91 -9.53
CA GLU A 24 0.76 8.11 -9.42
C GLU A 24 -0.53 7.84 -8.66
N LEU A 25 -1.13 6.67 -8.88
CA LEU A 25 -2.36 6.28 -8.20
C LEU A 25 -2.16 6.20 -6.69
N VAL A 26 -1.14 5.50 -6.25
CA VAL A 26 -0.85 5.35 -4.82
C VAL A 26 -0.35 6.66 -4.23
N PHE A 27 0.40 7.45 -5.00
CA PHE A 27 0.90 8.75 -4.54
C PHE A 27 -0.23 9.68 -4.09
N ASP A 28 -1.35 9.69 -4.80
CA ASP A 28 -2.50 10.55 -4.43
C ASP A 28 -3.00 10.24 -3.02
N GLY A 29 -3.22 8.97 -2.71
CA GLY A 29 -3.65 8.56 -1.37
C GLY A 29 -2.54 8.74 -0.33
N PHE A 30 -1.32 8.39 -0.69
CA PHE A 30 -0.16 8.51 0.20
C PHE A 30 0.08 9.97 0.63
N ARG A 31 0.07 10.89 -0.33
CA ARG A 31 0.24 12.32 -0.05
C ARG A 31 -0.82 12.83 0.91
N GLU A 32 -2.05 12.44 0.70
CA GLU A 32 -3.16 12.83 1.58
C GLU A 32 -2.98 12.27 2.99
N ALA A 33 -2.62 11.00 3.12
CA ALA A 33 -2.42 10.36 4.42
C ALA A 33 -1.26 10.98 5.20
N VAL A 34 -0.15 11.24 4.53
CA VAL A 34 1.04 11.86 5.15
C VAL A 34 0.71 13.29 5.59
N GLY A 35 -0.01 14.05 4.76
CA GLY A 35 -0.47 15.39 5.11
C GLY A 35 -1.44 15.38 6.30
N ASP A 36 -2.36 14.43 6.33
CA ASP A 36 -3.31 14.26 7.44
C ASP A 36 -2.58 13.96 8.75
N ALA A 37 -1.55 13.13 8.70
CA ALA A 37 -0.76 12.78 9.87
C ALA A 37 0.23 13.89 10.30
N GLY A 38 0.46 14.89 9.45
CA GLY A 38 1.47 15.91 9.71
C GLY A 38 2.90 15.37 9.63
N LEU A 39 3.13 14.35 8.81
CA LEU A 39 4.42 13.68 8.65
C LEU A 39 4.99 13.91 7.26
N THR A 40 6.21 13.40 7.07
CA THR A 40 6.84 13.26 5.76
C THR A 40 7.14 11.78 5.50
N ALA A 41 7.51 11.44 4.28
CA ALA A 41 7.92 10.07 3.95
C ALA A 41 9.11 9.61 4.81
N GLY A 42 10.01 10.53 5.18
CA GLY A 42 11.17 10.24 6.02
C GLY A 42 10.83 9.85 7.46
N ASP A 43 9.61 10.13 7.92
CA ASP A 43 9.16 9.76 9.25
C ASP A 43 8.63 8.31 9.31
N ILE A 44 8.44 7.67 8.17
CA ILE A 44 7.91 6.31 8.07
C ILE A 44 9.07 5.33 8.14
N ASP A 45 9.04 4.39 9.08
CA ASP A 45 10.13 3.45 9.28
C ASP A 45 9.84 2.02 8.79
N ALA A 46 8.63 1.76 8.29
CA ALA A 46 8.30 0.56 7.54
C ALA A 46 7.05 0.81 6.70
N SER A 47 6.87 0.03 5.65
CA SER A 47 5.67 0.09 4.82
C SER A 47 5.18 -1.29 4.44
N VAL A 48 3.87 -1.41 4.26
CA VAL A 48 3.19 -2.64 3.86
C VAL A 48 2.37 -2.32 2.63
N VAL A 49 2.69 -2.98 1.53
CA VAL A 49 2.00 -2.81 0.24
C VAL A 49 1.06 -3.99 0.04
N CYS A 50 -0.18 -3.71 -0.32
CA CYS A 50 -1.25 -4.69 -0.43
C CYS A 50 -1.94 -4.59 -1.78
N SER A 51 -2.10 -5.72 -2.46
CA SER A 51 -2.91 -5.81 -3.67
C SER A 51 -3.28 -7.26 -3.96
N ALA A 52 -4.17 -7.45 -4.93
CA ALA A 52 -4.48 -8.76 -5.48
C ALA A 52 -3.72 -8.87 -6.83
N PRO A 53 -2.60 -9.60 -6.88
CA PRO A 53 -1.68 -9.54 -8.02
C PRO A 53 -2.26 -10.08 -9.33
N GLU A 54 -3.28 -10.91 -9.29
CA GLU A 54 -3.97 -11.41 -10.48
C GLU A 54 -4.68 -10.31 -11.28
N TYR A 55 -4.89 -9.14 -10.66
CA TYR A 55 -5.49 -7.98 -11.31
C TYR A 55 -4.48 -6.90 -11.68
N ASP A 56 -3.19 -7.17 -11.50
CA ASP A 56 -2.13 -6.18 -11.73
C ASP A 56 -1.24 -6.54 -12.90
N LYS A 57 -0.87 -5.53 -13.66
CA LYS A 57 0.20 -5.64 -14.67
C LYS A 57 1.57 -5.32 -14.08
N GLN A 58 1.62 -4.52 -13.03
CA GLN A 58 2.87 -4.13 -12.40
C GLN A 58 3.45 -5.28 -11.57
N ARG A 59 4.67 -5.68 -11.91
CA ARG A 59 5.43 -6.63 -11.10
C ARG A 59 6.18 -5.91 -10.00
N SER A 60 6.40 -6.61 -8.89
CA SER A 60 7.18 -6.12 -7.75
C SER A 60 6.68 -4.76 -7.24
N PRO A 61 5.39 -4.63 -6.93
CA PRO A 61 4.82 -3.33 -6.58
C PRO A 61 5.42 -2.72 -5.33
N ALA A 62 5.83 -3.53 -4.35
CA ALA A 62 6.42 -3.02 -3.12
C ALA A 62 7.72 -2.26 -3.38
N GLY A 63 8.63 -2.82 -4.16
CA GLY A 63 9.88 -2.16 -4.52
C GLY A 63 9.67 -0.90 -5.32
N VAL A 64 8.77 -0.96 -6.30
CA VAL A 64 8.46 0.19 -7.17
C VAL A 64 7.87 1.35 -6.34
N LEU A 65 6.94 1.05 -5.45
CA LEU A 65 6.31 2.08 -4.62
C LEU A 65 7.27 2.63 -3.56
N ALA A 66 8.09 1.77 -2.94
CA ALA A 66 9.07 2.23 -1.95
C ALA A 66 10.04 3.24 -2.55
N GLU A 67 10.53 2.97 -3.75
CA GLU A 67 11.41 3.89 -4.47
C GLU A 67 10.69 5.20 -4.81
N TYR A 68 9.53 5.10 -5.44
CA TYR A 68 8.80 6.27 -5.93
C TYR A 68 8.31 7.19 -4.81
N LEU A 69 7.87 6.61 -3.68
CA LEU A 69 7.32 7.37 -2.56
C LEU A 69 8.38 7.88 -1.58
N GLY A 70 9.66 7.57 -1.82
CA GLY A 70 10.73 8.00 -0.93
C GLY A 70 10.79 7.24 0.38
N LEU A 71 10.40 5.96 0.40
CA LEU A 71 10.36 5.12 1.60
C LEU A 71 11.65 4.33 1.81
N ASN A 72 12.53 4.26 0.80
CA ASN A 72 13.83 3.63 0.96
C ASN A 72 14.72 4.47 1.88
N PRO A 73 15.61 3.85 2.67
CA PRO A 73 15.94 2.42 2.71
C PRO A 73 15.15 1.60 3.74
N GLN A 74 14.03 2.10 4.21
CA GLN A 74 13.25 1.41 5.22
C GLN A 74 12.60 0.13 4.65
N PRO A 75 12.36 -0.90 5.50
CA PRO A 75 11.78 -2.16 5.01
C PRO A 75 10.38 -1.97 4.45
N THR A 76 10.10 -2.69 3.37
CA THR A 76 8.80 -2.71 2.71
C THR A 76 8.37 -4.16 2.52
N PHE A 77 7.14 -4.45 2.92
CA PHE A 77 6.54 -5.79 2.84
C PHE A 77 5.46 -5.77 1.77
N TYR A 78 5.32 -6.88 1.06
CA TYR A 78 4.18 -7.09 0.15
C TYR A 78 3.27 -8.16 0.74
N VAL A 79 1.98 -7.85 0.84
CA VAL A 79 0.98 -8.73 1.43
C VAL A 79 -0.15 -8.97 0.44
N GLU A 80 -0.50 -10.23 0.28
CA GLU A 80 -1.56 -10.67 -0.61
C GLU A 80 -2.46 -11.69 0.11
N SER A 81 -3.74 -11.50 0.07
CA SER A 81 -4.78 -12.44 0.46
C SER A 81 -6.08 -12.15 -0.31
N LEU A 82 -5.94 -12.01 -1.63
CA LEU A 82 -7.04 -11.68 -2.54
C LEU A 82 -7.79 -10.41 -2.08
N CYS A 83 -9.11 -10.48 -1.94
CA CYS A 83 -9.94 -9.34 -1.57
C CYS A 83 -9.67 -8.81 -0.15
N SER A 84 -9.00 -9.59 0.70
CA SER A 84 -8.67 -9.20 2.07
C SER A 84 -7.23 -8.73 2.24
N SER A 85 -6.51 -8.46 1.16
CA SER A 85 -5.09 -8.09 1.21
C SER A 85 -4.82 -6.88 2.11
N SER A 86 -5.63 -5.83 2.01
CA SER A 86 -5.44 -4.64 2.85
C SER A 86 -5.74 -4.88 4.32
N SER A 87 -6.73 -5.71 4.63
CA SER A 87 -7.03 -6.09 6.02
C SER A 87 -5.87 -6.89 6.62
N THR A 88 -5.31 -7.81 5.85
CA THR A 88 -4.13 -8.58 6.25
C THR A 88 -2.92 -7.66 6.43
N GLY A 89 -2.74 -6.70 5.52
CA GLY A 89 -1.67 -5.71 5.63
C GLY A 89 -1.78 -4.83 6.86
N LEU A 90 -3.00 -4.41 7.19
CA LEU A 90 -3.25 -3.64 8.41
C LEU A 90 -2.94 -4.46 9.67
N ARG A 91 -3.25 -5.75 9.65
CA ARG A 91 -2.91 -6.67 10.74
C ARG A 91 -1.40 -6.79 10.91
N LEU A 92 -0.67 -6.89 9.80
CA LEU A 92 0.80 -6.93 9.84
C LEU A 92 1.36 -5.63 10.41
N ALA A 93 0.87 -4.49 9.98
CA ALA A 93 1.31 -3.18 10.48
C ALA A 93 1.07 -3.07 11.99
N TYR A 94 -0.08 -3.52 12.47
CA TYR A 94 -0.37 -3.60 13.90
C TYR A 94 0.68 -4.41 14.65
N ALA A 95 1.03 -5.59 14.12
CA ALA A 95 2.02 -6.46 14.74
C ALA A 95 3.42 -5.81 14.74
N LEU A 96 3.80 -5.14 13.66
CA LEU A 96 5.09 -4.45 13.58
C LEU A 96 5.22 -3.34 14.62
N VAL A 97 4.15 -2.59 14.85
CA VAL A 97 4.15 -1.51 15.84
C VAL A 97 4.09 -2.08 17.26
N THR A 98 3.19 -3.02 17.54
CA THR A 98 3.07 -3.60 18.89
C THR A 98 4.30 -4.39 19.32
N SER A 99 5.04 -4.97 18.38
CA SER A 99 6.30 -5.68 18.67
C SER A 99 7.45 -4.74 19.07
N GLY A 100 7.30 -3.45 18.80
CA GLY A 100 8.37 -2.47 19.04
C GLY A 100 9.42 -2.39 17.94
N LEU A 101 9.30 -3.19 16.87
CA LEU A 101 10.25 -3.15 15.74
C LEU A 101 10.16 -1.85 14.97
N HIS A 102 8.95 -1.32 14.81
CA HIS A 102 8.71 -0.09 14.06
C HIS A 102 7.72 0.81 14.80
N SER A 103 7.86 2.11 14.59
CA SER A 103 7.02 3.12 15.26
C SER A 103 5.96 3.70 14.34
N VAL A 104 6.31 3.93 13.07
CA VAL A 104 5.41 4.56 12.08
C VAL A 104 5.39 3.69 10.83
N VAL A 105 4.27 3.04 10.59
CA VAL A 105 4.10 2.09 9.48
C VAL A 105 3.03 2.61 8.52
N ALA A 106 3.38 2.71 7.24
CA ALA A 106 2.41 3.00 6.19
C ALA A 106 1.80 1.71 5.65
N VAL A 107 0.49 1.69 5.48
CA VAL A 107 -0.22 0.61 4.79
C VAL A 107 -0.77 1.17 3.49
N LEU A 108 -0.33 0.62 2.37
CA LEU A 108 -0.61 1.12 1.03
C LEU A 108 -1.38 0.04 0.26
N GLY A 109 -2.66 0.25 0.07
CA GLY A 109 -3.49 -0.65 -0.73
C GLY A 109 -3.79 -0.03 -2.08
N PHE A 110 -3.76 -0.83 -3.14
CA PHE A 110 -4.11 -0.36 -4.47
C PHE A 110 -4.68 -1.47 -5.32
N GLN A 111 -5.43 -1.09 -6.35
CA GLN A 111 -5.89 -2.02 -7.36
C GLN A 111 -6.25 -1.26 -8.63
N LYS A 112 -5.72 -1.71 -9.77
CA LYS A 112 -6.09 -1.22 -11.10
C LYS A 112 -6.85 -2.32 -11.84
N MET A 113 -7.93 -2.77 -11.24
CA MET A 113 -8.67 -3.97 -11.67
C MET A 113 -9.15 -3.90 -13.12
N SER A 114 -9.49 -2.71 -13.63
CA SER A 114 -9.98 -2.55 -15.00
C SER A 114 -8.89 -2.63 -16.07
N GLU A 115 -7.61 -2.73 -15.70
CA GLU A 115 -6.53 -2.98 -16.66
C GLU A 115 -6.54 -4.41 -17.23
N ILE A 116 -7.16 -5.33 -16.51
CA ILE A 116 -7.14 -6.76 -16.81
C ILE A 116 -8.56 -7.24 -16.99
N SER A 117 -8.80 -8.01 -18.07
CA SER A 117 -10.13 -8.61 -18.30
C SER A 117 -10.43 -9.70 -17.28
N SER A 118 -11.71 -9.96 -17.05
CA SER A 118 -12.14 -11.01 -16.12
C SER A 118 -11.62 -12.39 -16.51
N SER A 119 -11.58 -12.71 -17.80
CA SER A 119 -11.02 -13.97 -18.29
C SER A 119 -9.53 -14.07 -18.01
N GLU A 120 -8.78 -12.99 -18.24
CA GLU A 120 -7.36 -12.95 -17.99
C GLU A 120 -7.02 -13.09 -16.49
N SER A 121 -7.82 -12.47 -15.62
CA SER A 121 -7.61 -12.61 -14.18
C SER A 121 -7.88 -14.04 -13.69
N GLN A 122 -8.89 -14.71 -14.25
CA GLN A 122 -9.18 -16.11 -13.92
C GLN A 122 -8.05 -17.05 -14.31
N GLU A 123 -7.39 -16.81 -15.42
CA GLU A 123 -6.23 -17.60 -15.85
C GLU A 123 -5.03 -17.44 -14.90
N ARG A 124 -4.94 -16.32 -14.17
CA ARG A 124 -3.85 -16.05 -13.23
C ARG A 124 -4.10 -16.61 -11.83
N MET A 125 -5.31 -17.00 -11.54
CA MET A 125 -5.65 -17.61 -10.26
C MET A 125 -5.30 -19.11 -10.25
#